data_dcae8a35edb15201962375e53fd2b961
#
_entry.id   dcae8a35edb15201962375e53fd2b961
#
_cell.length_a   1.000
_cell.length_b   1.000
_cell.length_c   1.000
_cell.angle_alpha   90.00
_cell.angle_beta   90.00
_cell.angle_gamma   90.00
#
_symmetry.space_group_name_H-M   'P 1'
#
loop_
_entity.id
_entity.type
_entity.pdbx_description
1 polymer ?
#
loop_
_entity_poly.entity_id
_entity_poly.type
_entity_poly.pdbx_seq_one_letter_code
_entity_poly.pdbx_strand_id
1 'polypeptide(L)'
;MLFGVVLVITWLILLIRYPTKALPVSMAALVGLGLVATWVIWQESQDERYLAHLELRLSYDPQRCPGDRPLAIDLKNGSDAALLELRWEVAAYRPGNATNLAQRLYESPRYSGPGELLPGASWSDCMPLPDLRSGYRPATLEFRAERLQGKFIR
;
A
#
# COMPACT_ATOMS: atom_id res chain seq x y z
N MET A 1 9.16 -6.10 -25.77
CA MET A 1 9.51 -7.52 -25.60
C MET A 1 10.67 -8.01 -26.48
N LEU A 2 10.83 -7.49 -27.71
CA LEU A 2 11.91 -7.91 -28.64
C LEU A 2 13.33 -7.68 -28.08
N PHE A 3 13.54 -6.57 -27.35
CA PHE A 3 14.85 -6.22 -26.78
C PHE A 3 15.34 -7.23 -25.72
N GLY A 4 14.42 -7.75 -24.89
CA GLY A 4 14.76 -8.77 -23.89
C GLY A 4 15.18 -10.10 -24.51
N VAL A 5 14.50 -10.50 -25.59
CA VAL A 5 14.81 -11.75 -26.29
C VAL A 5 16.21 -11.69 -26.95
N VAL A 6 16.52 -10.54 -27.58
CA VAL A 6 17.85 -10.31 -28.19
C VAL A 6 18.96 -10.36 -27.14
N LEU A 7 18.75 -9.73 -25.97
CA LEU A 7 19.72 -9.77 -24.86
C LEU A 7 19.96 -11.19 -24.33
N VAL A 8 18.90 -11.98 -24.15
CA VAL A 8 19.01 -13.37 -23.67
C VAL A 8 19.75 -14.22 -24.68
N ILE A 9 19.45 -14.11 -25.99
CA ILE A 9 20.11 -14.85 -27.04
C ILE A 9 21.60 -14.48 -27.12
N THR A 10 21.92 -13.19 -27.08
CA THR A 10 23.31 -12.70 -27.09
C THR A 10 24.08 -13.23 -25.89
N TRP A 11 23.47 -13.22 -24.72
CA TRP A 11 24.07 -13.76 -23.49
C TRP A 11 24.33 -15.27 -23.58
N LEU A 12 23.38 -16.06 -24.11
CA LEU A 12 23.53 -17.48 -24.32
C LEU A 12 24.68 -17.80 -25.30
N ILE A 13 24.80 -17.04 -26.38
CA ILE A 13 25.88 -17.19 -27.36
C ILE A 13 27.24 -16.90 -26.69
N LEU A 14 27.35 -15.86 -25.89
CA LEU A 14 28.56 -15.52 -25.15
C LEU A 14 28.94 -16.61 -24.12
N LEU A 15 27.96 -17.20 -23.46
CA LEU A 15 28.16 -18.27 -22.48
C LEU A 15 28.74 -19.53 -23.14
N ILE A 16 28.25 -19.89 -24.33
CA ILE A 16 28.74 -21.06 -25.11
C ILE A 16 30.13 -20.78 -25.67
N ARG A 17 30.41 -19.57 -26.13
CA ARG A 17 31.67 -19.24 -26.81
C ARG A 17 32.84 -18.93 -25.85
N TYR A 18 32.57 -18.44 -24.66
CA TYR A 18 33.59 -18.05 -23.66
C TYR A 18 33.25 -18.52 -22.25
N PRO A 19 33.14 -19.84 -22.02
CA PRO A 19 32.63 -20.36 -20.73
C PRO A 19 33.48 -19.96 -19.53
N THR A 20 34.79 -19.89 -19.67
CA THR A 20 35.72 -19.57 -18.58
C THR A 20 35.66 -18.11 -18.10
N LYS A 21 35.23 -17.16 -18.94
CA LYS A 21 35.10 -15.77 -18.62
C LYS A 21 33.64 -15.36 -18.35
N ALA A 22 32.70 -15.95 -19.08
CA ALA A 22 31.28 -15.66 -18.96
C ALA A 22 30.69 -16.22 -17.64
N LEU A 23 31.16 -17.38 -17.20
CA LEU A 23 30.62 -18.06 -16.01
C LEU A 23 30.82 -17.24 -14.71
N PRO A 24 32.01 -16.71 -14.37
CA PRO A 24 32.18 -15.93 -13.18
C PRO A 24 31.41 -14.58 -13.22
N VAL A 25 31.31 -13.95 -14.39
CA VAL A 25 30.55 -12.71 -14.55
C VAL A 25 29.03 -12.96 -14.36
N SER A 26 28.53 -14.04 -14.91
CA SER A 26 27.12 -14.44 -14.75
C SER A 26 26.79 -14.81 -13.30
N MET A 27 27.70 -15.52 -12.63
CA MET A 27 27.54 -15.84 -11.21
C MET A 27 27.54 -14.57 -10.34
N ALA A 28 28.46 -13.66 -10.60
CA ALA A 28 28.50 -12.37 -9.89
C ALA A 28 27.21 -11.55 -10.11
N ALA A 29 26.69 -11.52 -11.33
CA ALA A 29 25.44 -10.85 -11.65
C ALA A 29 24.23 -11.49 -10.94
N LEU A 30 24.15 -12.82 -10.90
CA LEU A 30 23.09 -13.54 -10.19
C LEU A 30 23.16 -13.31 -8.68
N VAL A 31 24.35 -13.34 -8.09
CA VAL A 31 24.54 -13.02 -6.66
C VAL A 31 24.15 -11.58 -6.37
N GLY A 32 24.56 -10.62 -7.22
CA GLY A 32 24.20 -9.21 -7.06
C GLY A 32 22.69 -9.00 -7.14
N LEU A 33 22.01 -9.59 -8.11
CA LEU A 33 20.55 -9.53 -8.24
C LEU A 33 19.86 -10.19 -7.04
N GLY A 34 20.36 -11.32 -6.57
CA GLY A 34 19.84 -12.00 -5.37
C GLY A 34 19.94 -11.16 -4.11
N LEU A 35 21.07 -10.46 -3.91
CA LEU A 35 21.26 -9.56 -2.78
C LEU A 35 20.30 -8.36 -2.83
N VAL A 36 20.15 -7.75 -4.01
CA VAL A 36 19.21 -6.62 -4.20
C VAL A 36 17.77 -7.08 -3.97
N ALA A 37 17.36 -8.21 -4.54
CA ALA A 37 16.02 -8.76 -4.33
C ALA A 37 15.76 -9.06 -2.85
N THR A 38 16.71 -9.67 -2.15
CA THR A 38 16.60 -9.95 -0.71
C THR A 38 16.47 -8.67 0.11
N TRP A 39 17.25 -7.65 -0.22
CA TRP A 39 17.14 -6.35 0.45
C TRP A 39 15.77 -5.72 0.25
N VAL A 40 15.26 -5.67 -0.99
CA VAL A 40 13.95 -5.08 -1.28
C VAL A 40 12.84 -5.81 -0.51
N ILE A 41 12.84 -7.16 -0.53
CA ILE A 41 11.85 -7.96 0.21
C ILE A 41 11.98 -7.72 1.72
N TRP A 42 13.19 -7.61 2.24
CA TRP A 42 13.42 -7.34 3.65
C TRP A 42 12.89 -5.96 4.07
N GLN A 43 13.12 -4.93 3.24
CA GLN A 43 12.63 -3.59 3.49
C GLN A 43 11.09 -3.54 3.47
N GLU A 44 10.46 -4.18 2.49
CA GLU A 44 9.00 -4.25 2.38
C GLU A 44 8.37 -4.99 3.59
N SER A 45 8.99 -6.07 4.05
CA SER A 45 8.54 -6.80 5.23
C SER A 45 8.62 -6.00 6.54
N GLN A 46 9.52 -5.02 6.63
CA GLN A 46 9.60 -4.12 7.79
C GLN A 46 8.44 -3.12 7.80
N ASP A 47 8.13 -2.54 6.64
CA ASP A 47 7.03 -1.58 6.53
C ASP A 47 5.67 -2.25 6.86
N GLU A 48 5.46 -3.51 6.47
CA GLU A 48 4.29 -4.29 6.87
C GLU A 48 4.16 -4.45 8.38
N ARG A 49 5.28 -4.68 9.09
CA ARG A 49 5.27 -4.78 10.56
C ARG A 49 4.86 -3.46 11.21
N TYR A 50 5.34 -2.32 10.72
CA TYR A 50 4.94 -1.02 11.23
C TYR A 50 3.46 -0.71 10.92
N LEU A 51 2.99 -1.08 9.72
CA LEU A 51 1.57 -0.96 9.35
C LEU A 51 0.64 -1.73 10.29
N ALA A 52 1.07 -2.90 10.76
CA ALA A 52 0.29 -3.70 11.70
C ALA A 52 0.08 -3.03 13.08
N HIS A 53 0.91 -2.04 13.43
CA HIS A 53 0.78 -1.27 14.67
C HIS A 53 0.03 0.05 14.49
N LEU A 54 -0.43 0.36 13.27
CA LEU A 54 -1.29 1.52 13.04
C LEU A 54 -2.75 1.19 13.41
N GLU A 55 -3.34 2.04 14.22
CA GLU A 55 -4.77 1.98 14.49
C GLU A 55 -5.49 2.99 13.61
N LEU A 56 -6.10 2.51 12.52
CA LEU A 56 -6.88 3.34 11.60
C LEU A 56 -8.35 2.99 11.74
N ARG A 57 -9.15 3.96 12.18
CA ARG A 57 -10.60 3.84 12.36
C ARG A 57 -11.32 4.79 11.44
N LEU A 58 -12.33 4.28 10.75
CA LEU A 58 -13.21 5.06 9.89
C LEU A 58 -14.63 4.95 10.40
N SER A 59 -15.32 6.06 10.46
CA SER A 59 -16.74 6.09 10.84
C SER A 59 -17.51 7.13 10.03
N TYR A 60 -18.75 6.80 9.68
CA TYR A 60 -19.66 7.77 9.09
C TYR A 60 -20.23 8.64 10.21
N ASP A 61 -19.81 9.88 10.31
CA ASP A 61 -20.24 10.82 11.33
C ASP A 61 -20.47 12.22 10.72
N PRO A 62 -21.66 12.50 10.21
CA PRO A 62 -21.99 13.80 9.63
C PRO A 62 -22.13 14.91 10.66
N GLN A 63 -22.20 14.60 11.97
CA GLN A 63 -22.23 15.61 13.03
C GLN A 63 -20.83 16.14 13.33
N ARG A 64 -19.85 15.24 13.40
CA ARG A 64 -18.43 15.60 13.58
C ARG A 64 -17.82 16.15 12.30
N CYS A 65 -18.23 15.61 11.15
CA CYS A 65 -17.72 15.94 9.83
C CYS A 65 -18.86 16.44 8.92
N PRO A 66 -19.26 17.72 9.03
CA PRO A 66 -20.36 18.26 8.24
C PRO A 66 -20.00 18.49 6.78
N GLY A 67 -21.01 18.52 5.91
CA GLY A 67 -20.87 18.84 4.48
C GLY A 67 -20.59 17.63 3.60
N ASP A 68 -19.70 17.81 2.66
CA ASP A 68 -19.33 16.83 1.63
C ASP A 68 -18.28 15.78 2.06
N ARG A 69 -17.77 15.90 3.29
CA ARG A 69 -16.73 15.03 3.86
C ARG A 69 -17.16 14.32 5.15
N PRO A 70 -18.26 13.54 5.13
CA PRO A 70 -18.87 13.00 6.35
C PRO A 70 -18.18 11.73 6.89
N LEU A 71 -17.06 11.32 6.33
CA LEU A 71 -16.27 10.19 6.80
C LEU A 71 -15.22 10.70 7.80
N ALA A 72 -15.42 10.43 9.08
CA ALA A 72 -14.45 10.72 10.12
C ALA A 72 -13.37 9.65 10.14
N ILE A 73 -12.12 10.09 10.21
CA ILE A 73 -10.93 9.25 10.25
C ILE A 73 -10.15 9.56 11.50
N ASP A 74 -9.79 8.52 12.23
CA ASP A 74 -8.90 8.59 13.38
C ASP A 74 -7.75 7.61 13.15
N LEU A 75 -6.53 8.15 13.08
CA LEU A 75 -5.28 7.40 12.90
C LEU A 75 -4.40 7.59 14.13
N LYS A 76 -3.90 6.49 14.67
CA LYS A 76 -2.88 6.50 15.73
C LYS A 76 -1.69 5.68 15.29
N ASN A 77 -0.50 6.25 15.41
CA ASN A 77 0.74 5.55 15.16
C ASN A 77 1.20 4.82 16.43
N GLY A 78 0.89 3.54 16.52
CA GLY A 78 1.34 2.68 17.62
C GLY A 78 2.71 2.03 17.38
N SER A 79 3.38 2.34 16.26
CA SER A 79 4.72 1.85 15.98
C SER A 79 5.81 2.71 16.64
N ASP A 80 7.04 2.23 16.65
CA ASP A 80 8.23 2.93 17.13
C ASP A 80 8.95 3.75 16.04
N ALA A 81 8.39 3.77 14.81
CA ALA A 81 8.92 4.52 13.68
C ALA A 81 7.98 5.68 13.28
N ALA A 82 8.55 6.78 12.79
CA ALA A 82 7.74 7.88 12.28
C ALA A 82 7.13 7.50 10.93
N LEU A 83 5.81 7.64 10.81
CA LEU A 83 5.08 7.47 9.56
C LEU A 83 5.24 8.72 8.72
N LEU A 84 5.74 8.61 7.51
CA LEU A 84 5.92 9.74 6.57
C LEU A 84 4.74 9.90 5.62
N GLU A 85 4.19 8.80 5.18
CA GLU A 85 3.09 8.77 4.22
C GLU A 85 2.24 7.53 4.48
N LEU A 86 0.94 7.69 4.49
CA LEU A 86 -0.01 6.59 4.52
C LEU A 86 -1.03 6.77 3.40
N ARG A 87 -1.25 5.71 2.64
CA ARG A 87 -2.29 5.62 1.62
C ARG A 87 -3.15 4.39 1.88
N TRP A 88 -4.45 4.53 1.65
CA TRP A 88 -5.40 3.43 1.80
C TRP A 88 -6.57 3.56 0.84
N GLU A 89 -7.30 2.47 0.67
CA GLU A 89 -8.60 2.45 0.02
C GLU A 89 -9.70 2.34 1.07
N VAL A 90 -10.85 2.93 0.83
CA VAL A 90 -12.01 2.80 1.71
C VAL A 90 -12.98 1.77 1.12
N ALA A 91 -13.28 0.77 1.89
CA ALA A 91 -14.30 -0.23 1.59
C ALA A 91 -15.53 -0.01 2.46
N ALA A 92 -16.70 -0.31 1.93
CA ALA A 92 -17.98 -0.18 2.62
C ALA A 92 -18.69 -1.55 2.66
N TYR A 93 -19.09 -1.96 3.85
CA TYR A 93 -19.72 -3.24 4.10
C TYR A 93 -21.08 -3.09 4.81
N ARG A 94 -22.00 -4.01 4.57
CA ARG A 94 -23.12 -4.18 5.49
C ARG A 94 -22.66 -4.95 6.73
N PRO A 95 -23.20 -4.65 7.91
CA PRO A 95 -22.96 -5.47 9.09
C PRO A 95 -23.25 -6.95 8.78
N GLY A 96 -22.25 -7.81 9.04
CA GLY A 96 -22.38 -9.26 8.80
C GLY A 96 -22.22 -9.72 7.34
N ASN A 97 -21.88 -8.82 6.38
CA ASN A 97 -21.67 -9.18 4.98
C ASN A 97 -20.23 -8.81 4.55
N ALA A 98 -19.60 -9.70 3.78
CA ALA A 98 -18.23 -9.53 3.28
C ALA A 98 -18.14 -8.89 1.88
N THR A 99 -19.27 -8.48 1.29
CA THR A 99 -19.27 -7.86 -0.05
C THR A 99 -18.97 -6.37 0.07
N ASN A 100 -17.88 -5.93 -0.57
CA ASN A 100 -17.55 -4.52 -0.65
C ASN A 100 -18.54 -3.79 -1.58
N LEU A 101 -19.19 -2.77 -1.07
CA LEU A 101 -20.20 -1.95 -1.74
C LEU A 101 -19.67 -0.63 -2.29
N ALA A 102 -18.41 -0.29 -1.98
CA ALA A 102 -17.73 0.82 -2.63
C ALA A 102 -17.47 0.47 -4.10
N GLN A 103 -17.78 1.40 -5.00
CA GLN A 103 -17.47 1.23 -6.42
C GLN A 103 -15.95 1.38 -6.61
N ARG A 104 -15.35 0.37 -7.22
CA ARG A 104 -13.96 0.45 -7.67
C ARG A 104 -13.97 0.98 -9.11
N LEU A 105 -13.97 2.28 -9.25
CA LEU A 105 -13.66 2.92 -10.53
C LEU A 105 -12.13 2.97 -10.68
N TYR A 106 -11.64 3.03 -11.90
CA TYR A 106 -10.20 3.19 -12.19
C TYR A 106 -9.59 4.42 -11.51
N GLU A 107 -10.42 5.39 -11.16
CA GLU A 107 -10.12 6.64 -10.46
C GLU A 107 -10.68 6.65 -9.03
N SER A 108 -10.84 5.50 -8.38
CA SER A 108 -11.26 5.48 -6.96
C SER A 108 -10.35 6.39 -6.15
N PRO A 109 -10.92 7.34 -5.37
CA PRO A 109 -10.10 8.26 -4.61
C PRO A 109 -9.21 7.45 -3.67
N ARG A 110 -7.91 7.57 -3.86
CA ARG A 110 -6.94 7.05 -2.91
C ARG A 110 -6.87 8.04 -1.78
N TYR A 111 -7.24 7.57 -0.62
CA TYR A 111 -7.14 8.37 0.59
C TYR A 111 -5.68 8.42 1.04
N SER A 112 -5.24 9.57 1.49
CA SER A 112 -3.89 9.76 2.03
C SER A 112 -3.96 10.41 3.39
N GLY A 113 -3.10 9.97 4.28
CA GLY A 113 -3.02 10.45 5.65
C GLY A 113 -2.09 11.66 5.82
N PRO A 114 -1.82 12.03 7.07
CA PRO A 114 -0.95 13.15 7.38
C PRO A 114 0.43 12.93 6.77
N GLY A 115 1.18 14.00 6.56
CA GLY A 115 2.56 13.90 6.15
C GLY A 115 3.37 13.11 7.17
N GLU A 116 3.91 13.78 8.17
CA GLU A 116 4.68 13.12 9.23
C GLU A 116 3.81 12.88 10.48
N LEU A 117 3.79 11.63 10.97
CA LEU A 117 3.14 11.26 12.22
C LEU A 117 4.12 10.51 13.12
N LEU A 118 4.57 11.14 14.19
CA LEU A 118 5.52 10.59 15.14
C LEU A 118 5.00 9.34 15.87
N PRO A 119 5.87 8.51 16.43
CA PRO A 119 5.49 7.39 17.30
C PRO A 119 4.55 7.83 18.43
N GLY A 120 3.46 7.11 18.64
CA GLY A 120 2.46 7.41 19.65
C GLY A 120 1.52 8.58 19.33
N ALA A 121 1.76 9.35 18.28
CA ALA A 121 0.93 10.47 17.88
C ALA A 121 -0.39 10.01 17.23
N SER A 122 -1.40 10.86 17.32
CA SER A 122 -2.71 10.65 16.70
C SER A 122 -3.06 11.78 15.75
N TRP A 123 -3.77 11.44 14.70
CA TRP A 123 -4.27 12.38 13.71
C TRP A 123 -5.74 12.06 13.39
N SER A 124 -6.52 13.11 13.20
CA SER A 124 -7.93 12.98 12.85
C SER A 124 -8.27 13.95 11.73
N ASP A 125 -9.07 13.50 10.76
CA ASP A 125 -9.52 14.32 9.64
C ASP A 125 -10.90 13.86 9.17
N CYS A 126 -11.51 14.67 8.30
CA CYS A 126 -12.76 14.40 7.62
C CYS A 126 -12.52 14.21 6.12
N MET A 127 -13.01 13.11 5.56
CA MET A 127 -12.79 12.74 4.17
C MET A 127 -14.13 12.54 3.43
N PRO A 128 -14.15 12.71 2.10
CA PRO A 128 -15.33 12.37 1.31
C PRO A 128 -15.62 10.88 1.36
N LEU A 129 -16.88 10.51 1.17
CA LEU A 129 -17.26 9.10 1.03
C LEU A 129 -16.75 8.54 -0.30
N PRO A 130 -16.43 7.25 -0.35
CA PRO A 130 -16.25 6.57 -1.63
C PRO A 130 -17.59 6.52 -2.37
N ASP A 131 -17.53 6.41 -3.69
CA ASP A 131 -18.71 6.15 -4.49
C ASP A 131 -19.33 4.80 -4.09
N LEU A 132 -20.59 4.84 -3.66
CA LEU A 132 -21.32 3.66 -3.23
C LEU A 132 -22.19 3.12 -4.38
N ARG A 133 -22.39 1.82 -4.40
CA ARG A 133 -23.38 1.22 -5.29
C ARG A 133 -24.75 1.79 -5.00
N SER A 134 -25.56 1.98 -6.07
CA SER A 134 -26.90 2.54 -5.96
C SER A 134 -27.78 1.74 -4.98
N GLY A 135 -28.62 2.46 -4.21
CA GLY A 135 -29.57 1.87 -3.27
C GLY A 135 -29.04 1.66 -1.84
N TYR A 136 -27.79 2.03 -1.54
CA TYR A 136 -27.24 1.93 -0.18
C TYR A 136 -27.11 3.31 0.49
N ARG A 137 -27.42 3.35 1.79
CA ARG A 137 -27.31 4.57 2.62
C ARG A 137 -26.03 4.47 3.46
N PRO A 138 -25.17 5.51 3.47
CA PRO A 138 -23.92 5.50 4.24
C PRO A 138 -24.10 5.19 5.72
N ALA A 139 -25.18 5.70 6.34
CA ALA A 139 -25.46 5.51 7.77
C ALA A 139 -25.71 4.04 8.18
N THR A 140 -25.94 3.13 7.22
CA THR A 140 -26.19 1.70 7.47
C THR A 140 -25.00 0.82 7.13
N LEU A 141 -23.88 1.42 6.80
CA LEU A 141 -22.68 0.72 6.36
C LEU A 141 -21.53 0.90 7.37
N GLU A 142 -20.69 -0.12 7.42
CA GLU A 142 -19.41 -0.09 8.11
C GLU A 142 -18.32 0.25 7.10
N PHE A 143 -17.51 1.27 7.41
CA PHE A 143 -16.38 1.66 6.59
C PHE A 143 -15.09 1.08 7.15
N ARG A 144 -14.27 0.52 6.28
CA ARG A 144 -12.98 -0.08 6.65
C ARG A 144 -11.89 0.39 5.69
N ALA A 145 -10.70 0.62 6.24
CA ALA A 145 -9.53 0.86 5.42
C ALA A 145 -8.96 -0.46 4.91
N GLU A 146 -8.69 -0.51 3.62
CA GLU A 146 -8.07 -1.65 2.95
C GLU A 146 -6.85 -1.19 2.17
N ARG A 147 -5.98 -2.14 1.84
CA ARG A 147 -4.76 -1.93 1.04
C ARG A 147 -3.91 -0.78 1.57
N LEU A 148 -3.67 -0.78 2.86
CA LEU A 148 -2.79 0.19 3.49
C LEU A 148 -1.39 0.08 2.91
N GLN A 149 -0.84 1.23 2.52
CA GLN A 149 0.54 1.38 2.08
C GLN A 149 1.15 2.54 2.86
N GLY A 150 2.20 2.30 3.61
CA GLY A 150 2.86 3.28 4.44
C GLY A 150 4.35 3.34 4.17
N LYS A 151 4.93 4.52 4.35
CA LYS A 151 6.38 4.72 4.39
C LYS A 151 6.76 5.20 5.77
N PHE A 152 7.77 4.57 6.34
CA PHE A 152 8.29 4.89 7.66
C PHE A 152 9.74 5.33 7.60
N ILE A 153 10.12 6.19 8.55
CA ILE A 153 11.51 6.57 8.78
C ILE A 153 11.90 6.18 10.20
N ARG A 154 13.15 5.73 10.34
CA ARG A 154 13.75 5.33 11.62
C ARG A 154 14.67 6.40 12.15
#